data_414283fcd67896e0b439543273b9c152
#
_entry.id   414283fcd67896e0b439543273b9c152
#
_cell.length_a   1.000
_cell.length_b   1.000
_cell.length_c   1.000
_cell.angle_alpha   90.00
_cell.angle_beta   90.00
_cell.angle_gamma   90.00
#
_symmetry.space_group_name_H-M   'P 1'
#
loop_
_entity.id
_entity.type
_entity.pdbx_description
1 polymer ?
#
loop_
_entity_poly.entity_id
_entity_poly.type
_entity_poly.pdbx_seq_one_letter_code
_entity_poly.pdbx_strand_id
1 'polypeptide(L)'
;AIKKITLRYNVANIVIDTTGLGQGVFQLVKQFFPAARGLQYTAEVKTRLVLKAQSVIRAGRLEFDAGDVDLQRSFMAIKREVTGSGRGVTYAAGRSSEAGHADLAWACMNALDIEPLEATATGGASRSILEIN
;
A
#
# COMPACT_ATOMS: atom_id res chain seq x y z
N ALA A 1 8.52 6.48 15.33
CA ALA A 1 8.43 5.12 14.77
C ALA A 1 9.13 5.03 13.41
N ILE A 2 8.68 5.76 12.35
CA ILE A 2 9.19 5.64 10.95
C ILE A 2 10.72 5.84 10.87
N LYS A 3 11.27 6.90 11.49
CA LYS A 3 12.72 7.14 11.50
C LYS A 3 13.54 5.97 12.09
N LYS A 4 13.01 5.26 13.10
CA LYS A 4 13.68 4.08 13.65
C LYS A 4 13.72 2.92 12.64
N ILE A 5 12.69 2.78 11.82
CA ILE A 5 12.64 1.76 10.77
C ILE A 5 13.70 2.04 9.70
N THR A 6 13.87 3.29 9.25
CA THR A 6 14.90 3.64 8.26
C THR A 6 16.33 3.49 8.78
N LEU A 7 16.53 3.47 10.09
CA LEU A 7 17.84 3.19 10.70
C LEU A 7 18.10 1.68 10.84
N ARG A 8 17.05 0.88 10.91
CA ARG A 8 17.14 -0.58 11.11
C ARG A 8 17.17 -1.36 9.80
N TYR A 9 16.47 -0.87 8.79
CA TYR A 9 16.29 -1.55 7.50
C TYR A 9 16.77 -0.67 6.35
N ASN A 10 17.23 -1.29 5.27
CA ASN A 10 17.54 -0.59 4.03
C ASN A 10 16.22 -0.24 3.30
N VAL A 11 15.60 0.86 3.71
CA VAL A 11 14.33 1.31 3.17
C VAL A 11 14.54 1.97 1.81
N ALA A 12 14.07 1.36 0.76
CA ALA A 12 14.18 1.89 -0.62
C ALA A 12 13.11 2.94 -0.94
N ASN A 13 11.92 2.86 -0.31
CA ASN A 13 10.80 3.74 -0.62
C ASN A 13 9.92 3.96 0.60
N ILE A 14 9.42 5.19 0.76
CA ILE A 14 8.38 5.53 1.73
C ILE A 14 7.27 6.24 0.98
N VAL A 15 6.05 5.73 1.10
CA VAL A 15 4.85 6.34 0.54
C VAL A 15 3.88 6.65 1.67
N ILE A 16 3.32 7.84 1.67
CA ILE A 16 2.42 8.32 2.71
C ILE A 16 1.14 8.81 2.04
N ASP A 17 0.00 8.36 2.55
CA ASP A 17 -1.29 8.96 2.20
C ASP A 17 -1.32 10.40 2.73
N THR A 18 -1.41 11.36 1.82
CA THR A 18 -1.47 12.79 2.14
C THR A 18 -2.90 13.33 2.19
N THR A 19 -3.90 12.47 2.12
CA THR A 19 -5.30 12.87 2.29
C THR A 19 -5.54 13.31 3.75
N GLY A 20 -6.13 14.46 3.93
CA GLY A 20 -6.42 14.99 5.27
C GLY A 20 -5.15 15.25 6.11
N LEU A 21 -5.04 14.61 7.27
CA LEU A 21 -3.94 14.81 8.24
C LEU A 21 -2.58 14.25 7.79
N GLY A 22 -2.56 13.40 6.77
CA GLY A 22 -1.34 12.75 6.28
C GLY A 22 -0.30 13.73 5.74
N GLN A 23 -0.70 14.91 5.31
CA GLN A 23 0.20 15.94 4.83
C GLN A 23 1.23 16.37 5.90
N GLY A 24 0.83 16.50 7.15
CA GLY A 24 1.74 16.84 8.24
C GLY A 24 2.79 15.75 8.48
N VAL A 25 2.36 14.49 8.48
CA VAL A 25 3.26 13.32 8.60
C VAL A 25 4.24 13.28 7.43
N PHE A 26 3.76 13.53 6.22
CA PHE A 26 4.60 13.57 5.02
C PHE A 26 5.71 14.62 5.13
N GLN A 27 5.41 15.83 5.56
CA GLN A 27 6.40 16.88 5.75
C GLN A 27 7.49 16.50 6.77
N LEU A 28 7.08 15.88 7.89
CA LEU A 28 8.03 15.39 8.89
C LEU A 28 8.93 14.28 8.35
N VAL A 29 8.38 13.35 7.55
CA VAL A 29 9.17 12.27 6.95
C VAL A 29 10.16 12.80 5.93
N LYS A 30 9.78 13.78 5.12
CA LYS A 30 10.65 14.43 4.13
C LYS A 30 11.93 15.02 4.75
N GLN A 31 11.91 15.41 6.02
CA GLN A 31 13.09 15.96 6.70
C GLN A 31 14.23 14.94 6.86
N PHE A 32 13.92 13.65 7.03
CA PHE A 32 14.92 12.60 7.19
C PHE A 32 14.94 11.58 6.04
N PHE A 33 13.94 11.58 5.18
CA PHE A 33 13.86 10.76 3.97
C PHE A 33 13.34 11.60 2.80
N PRO A 34 14.21 12.41 2.16
CA PRO A 34 13.80 13.35 1.10
C PRO A 34 13.13 12.69 -0.11
N ALA A 35 13.43 11.41 -0.37
CA ALA A 35 12.83 10.64 -1.46
C ALA A 35 11.40 10.13 -1.16
N ALA A 36 10.86 10.38 0.05
CA ALA A 36 9.49 10.00 0.38
C ALA A 36 8.49 10.61 -0.61
N ARG A 37 7.46 9.84 -0.96
CA ARG A 37 6.39 10.25 -1.87
C ARG A 37 5.08 10.39 -1.11
N GLY A 38 4.32 11.43 -1.42
CA GLY A 38 2.94 11.61 -0.97
C GLY A 38 1.97 11.11 -2.04
N LEU A 39 0.93 10.39 -1.63
CA LEU A 39 -0.19 10.03 -2.50
C LEU A 39 -1.48 10.61 -1.93
N GLN A 40 -2.22 11.34 -2.76
CA GLN A 40 -3.57 11.75 -2.42
C GLN A 40 -4.56 10.69 -2.92
N TYR A 41 -5.36 10.13 -2.03
CA TYR A 41 -6.26 9.03 -2.33
C TYR A 41 -7.52 9.49 -3.08
N THR A 42 -7.34 9.88 -4.33
CA THR A 42 -8.45 10.06 -5.28
C THR A 42 -9.03 8.71 -5.69
N ALA A 43 -10.23 8.69 -6.28
CA ALA A 43 -10.85 7.48 -6.83
C ALA A 43 -9.94 6.79 -7.86
N GLU A 44 -9.26 7.57 -8.70
CA GLU A 44 -8.31 7.08 -9.70
C GLU A 44 -7.08 6.43 -9.05
N VAL A 45 -6.46 7.08 -8.06
CA VAL A 45 -5.30 6.55 -7.34
C VAL A 45 -5.66 5.25 -6.62
N LYS A 46 -6.79 5.21 -5.93
CA LYS A 46 -7.28 3.97 -5.27
C LYS A 46 -7.48 2.84 -6.27
N THR A 47 -8.11 3.11 -7.40
CA THR A 47 -8.32 2.11 -8.45
C THR A 47 -6.99 1.59 -8.99
N ARG A 48 -6.05 2.47 -9.28
CA ARG A 48 -4.70 2.12 -9.75
C ARG A 48 -3.97 1.22 -8.75
N LEU A 49 -3.97 1.58 -7.47
CA LEU A 49 -3.32 0.80 -6.41
C LEU A 49 -3.92 -0.61 -6.29
N VAL A 50 -5.25 -0.73 -6.30
CA VAL A 50 -5.93 -2.03 -6.21
C VAL A 50 -5.63 -2.90 -7.42
N LEU A 51 -5.73 -2.36 -8.64
CA LEU A 51 -5.44 -3.13 -9.86
C LEU A 51 -3.98 -3.58 -9.91
N LYS A 52 -3.05 -2.72 -9.47
CA LYS A 52 -1.64 -3.07 -9.35
C LYS A 52 -1.42 -4.21 -8.36
N ALA A 53 -1.99 -4.10 -7.15
CA ALA A 53 -1.89 -5.14 -6.14
C ALA A 53 -2.47 -6.47 -6.64
N GLN A 54 -3.63 -6.45 -7.28
CA GLN A 54 -4.23 -7.66 -7.88
C GLN A 54 -3.28 -8.33 -8.88
N SER A 55 -2.60 -7.56 -9.73
CA SER A 55 -1.64 -8.08 -10.69
C SER A 55 -0.44 -8.74 -9.99
N VAL A 56 0.12 -8.09 -8.98
CA VAL A 56 1.26 -8.62 -8.21
C VAL A 56 0.88 -9.88 -7.45
N ILE A 57 -0.30 -9.89 -6.80
CA ILE A 57 -0.82 -11.05 -6.05
C ILE A 57 -1.08 -12.23 -6.98
N ARG A 58 -1.75 -12.02 -8.13
CA ARG A 58 -2.03 -13.07 -9.11
C ARG A 58 -0.76 -13.66 -9.71
N ALA A 59 0.30 -12.88 -9.83
CA ALA A 59 1.61 -13.34 -10.27
C ALA A 59 2.39 -14.09 -9.17
N GLY A 60 1.82 -14.28 -7.97
CA GLY A 60 2.48 -14.96 -6.83
C GLY A 60 3.69 -14.18 -6.28
N ARG A 61 3.72 -12.86 -6.45
CA ARG A 61 4.86 -12.02 -6.07
C ARG A 61 4.69 -11.31 -4.72
N LEU A 62 3.55 -11.47 -4.07
CA LEU A 62 3.33 -11.03 -2.69
C LEU A 62 3.30 -12.26 -1.79
N GLU A 63 4.28 -12.34 -0.90
CA GLU A 63 4.37 -13.37 0.13
C GLU A 63 4.31 -12.70 1.50
N PHE A 64 3.56 -13.27 2.43
CA PHE A 64 3.50 -12.85 3.84
C PHE A 64 3.15 -14.05 4.72
N ASP A 65 3.36 -13.93 6.03
CA ASP A 65 3.08 -15.00 6.98
C ASP A 65 1.59 -15.39 6.95
N ALA A 66 1.32 -16.69 6.84
CA ALA A 66 -0.04 -17.21 6.86
C ALA A 66 -0.79 -16.91 8.18
N GLY A 67 -0.05 -16.67 9.26
CA GLY A 67 -0.60 -16.25 10.55
C GLY A 67 -0.99 -14.78 10.60
N ASP A 68 -0.62 -13.95 9.62
CA ASP A 68 -1.02 -12.54 9.55
C ASP A 68 -2.47 -12.40 9.05
N VAL A 69 -3.39 -12.82 9.92
CA VAL A 69 -4.83 -12.78 9.64
C VAL A 69 -5.35 -11.36 9.46
N ASP A 70 -4.72 -10.39 10.12
CA ASP A 70 -5.15 -8.99 10.05
C ASP A 70 -4.84 -8.39 8.68
N LEU A 71 -3.71 -8.71 8.07
CA LEU A 71 -3.41 -8.30 6.70
C LEU A 71 -4.38 -8.95 5.71
N GLN A 72 -4.69 -10.24 5.86
CA GLN A 72 -5.67 -10.94 5.02
C GLN A 72 -7.05 -10.27 5.10
N ARG A 73 -7.55 -10.05 6.32
CA ARG A 73 -8.84 -9.37 6.56
C ARG A 73 -8.86 -7.97 5.98
N SER A 74 -7.75 -7.26 6.10
CA SER A 74 -7.58 -5.91 5.57
C SER A 74 -7.78 -5.87 4.05
N PHE A 75 -7.19 -6.80 3.31
CA PHE A 75 -7.45 -6.93 1.87
C PHE A 75 -8.89 -7.28 1.54
N MET A 76 -9.50 -8.19 2.30
CA MET A 76 -10.90 -8.61 2.10
C MET A 76 -11.92 -7.50 2.42
N ALA A 77 -11.55 -6.54 3.26
CA ALA A 77 -12.40 -5.40 3.60
C ALA A 77 -12.55 -4.39 2.44
N ILE A 78 -11.62 -4.40 1.48
CA ILE A 78 -11.66 -3.47 0.34
C ILE A 78 -12.66 -3.97 -0.71
N LYS A 79 -13.66 -3.13 -1.00
CA LYS A 79 -14.72 -3.42 -1.96
C LYS A 79 -14.75 -2.37 -3.06
N ARG A 80 -15.22 -2.81 -4.22
CA ARG A 80 -15.51 -1.94 -5.36
C ARG A 80 -16.81 -1.19 -5.07
N GLU A 81 -16.77 0.12 -5.22
CA GLU A 81 -17.93 0.98 -5.04
C GLU A 81 -18.12 1.87 -6.27
N VAL A 82 -19.36 2.26 -6.55
CA VAL A 82 -19.65 3.27 -7.57
C VAL A 82 -19.42 4.65 -6.93
N THR A 83 -18.75 5.55 -7.65
CA THR A 83 -18.54 6.93 -7.17
C THR A 83 -19.86 7.62 -6.96
N GLY A 84 -19.89 8.62 -6.05
CA GLY A 84 -21.11 9.38 -5.74
C GLY A 84 -21.75 10.07 -6.95
N SER A 85 -20.98 10.31 -8.03
CA SER A 85 -21.50 10.82 -9.30
C SER A 85 -22.16 9.74 -10.18
N GLY A 86 -22.08 8.46 -9.80
CA GLY A 86 -22.60 7.34 -10.58
C GLY A 86 -21.84 7.02 -11.87
N ARG A 87 -20.81 7.80 -12.21
CA ARG A 87 -20.10 7.72 -13.50
C ARG A 87 -18.76 6.99 -13.45
N GLY A 88 -18.31 6.61 -12.25
CA GLY A 88 -17.01 5.97 -12.07
C GLY A 88 -17.04 4.90 -11.01
N VAL A 89 -15.90 4.22 -10.88
CA VAL A 89 -15.66 3.19 -9.88
C VAL A 89 -14.52 3.59 -9.00
N THR A 90 -14.62 3.31 -7.72
CA THR A 90 -13.55 3.44 -6.75
C THR A 90 -13.50 2.21 -5.86
N TYR A 91 -12.54 2.19 -4.95
CA TYR A 91 -12.40 1.15 -3.95
C TYR A 91 -12.35 1.78 -2.56
N ALA A 92 -13.05 1.19 -1.62
CA ALA A 92 -13.09 1.65 -0.24
C ALA A 92 -13.25 0.47 0.72
N ALA A 93 -12.88 0.67 1.97
CA ALA A 93 -13.30 -0.22 3.05
C ALA A 93 -14.78 -0.02 3.32
N GLY A 94 -15.51 -1.13 3.51
CA GLY A 94 -16.93 -1.07 3.89
C GLY A 94 -17.14 -0.25 5.17
N ARG A 95 -18.32 0.37 5.32
CA ARG A 95 -18.67 1.25 6.46
C ARG A 95 -18.92 0.50 7.79
N SER A 96 -18.63 -0.79 7.87
CA SER A 96 -18.73 -1.55 9.11
C SER A 96 -17.63 -1.16 10.10
N SER A 97 -17.81 -1.50 11.37
CA SER A 97 -16.82 -1.28 12.46
C SER A 97 -15.43 -1.89 12.19
N GLU A 98 -15.31 -2.69 11.15
CA GLU A 98 -14.07 -3.29 10.65
C GLU A 98 -13.27 -2.37 9.70
N ALA A 99 -13.75 -1.14 9.44
CA ALA A 99 -13.11 -0.21 8.51
C ALA A 99 -11.66 0.16 8.90
N GLY A 100 -11.31 0.12 10.18
CA GLY A 100 -9.95 0.29 10.65
C GLY A 100 -8.97 -0.79 10.19
N HIS A 101 -9.47 -1.94 9.74
CA HIS A 101 -8.64 -3.06 9.28
C HIS A 101 -8.13 -2.91 7.84
N ALA A 102 -8.66 -1.97 7.06
CA ALA A 102 -8.22 -1.75 5.68
C ALA A 102 -6.91 -0.96 5.57
N ASP A 103 -6.45 -0.32 6.63
CA ASP A 103 -5.23 0.49 6.62
C ASP A 103 -3.99 -0.34 6.29
N LEU A 104 -3.92 -1.60 6.74
CA LEU A 104 -2.82 -2.51 6.42
C LEU A 104 -2.78 -2.82 4.92
N ALA A 105 -3.93 -3.08 4.30
CA ALA A 105 -3.99 -3.34 2.86
C ALA A 105 -3.60 -2.10 2.05
N TRP A 106 -4.05 -0.90 2.43
CA TRP A 106 -3.65 0.34 1.77
C TRP A 106 -2.16 0.61 1.93
N ALA A 107 -1.59 0.37 3.11
CA ALA A 107 -0.15 0.49 3.34
C ALA A 107 0.65 -0.50 2.47
N CYS A 108 0.20 -1.75 2.38
CA CYS A 108 0.79 -2.76 1.52
C CYS A 108 0.69 -2.36 0.03
N MET A 109 -0.47 -1.90 -0.42
CA MET A 109 -0.65 -1.44 -1.81
C MET A 109 0.23 -0.24 -2.15
N ASN A 110 0.46 0.67 -1.21
CA ASN A 110 1.42 1.76 -1.39
C ASN A 110 2.85 1.23 -1.59
N ALA A 111 3.24 0.20 -0.85
CA ALA A 111 4.55 -0.42 -1.02
C ALA A 111 4.66 -1.14 -2.38
N LEU A 112 3.59 -1.80 -2.82
CA LEU A 112 3.54 -2.48 -4.12
C LEU A 112 3.47 -1.53 -5.32
N ASP A 113 3.21 -0.25 -5.13
CA ASP A 113 3.07 0.73 -6.22
C ASP A 113 4.34 0.87 -7.07
N ILE A 114 5.50 0.61 -6.49
CA ILE A 114 6.79 0.66 -7.20
C ILE A 114 7.19 -0.67 -7.86
N GLU A 115 6.50 -1.77 -7.55
CA GLU A 115 6.81 -3.06 -8.15
C GLU A 115 6.57 -3.03 -9.67
N PRO A 116 7.48 -3.53 -10.50
CA PRO A 116 7.24 -3.63 -11.94
C PRO A 116 6.09 -4.61 -12.22
N LEU A 117 5.24 -4.31 -13.19
CA LEU A 117 4.13 -5.19 -13.60
C LEU A 117 4.64 -6.47 -14.27
N GLU A 118 5.72 -6.38 -15.03
CA GLU A 118 6.38 -7.50 -15.66
C GLU A 118 7.67 -7.81 -14.92
N ALA A 119 7.89 -9.10 -14.61
CA ALA A 119 9.20 -9.55 -14.22
C ALA A 119 10.08 -9.47 -15.48
N THR A 120 10.92 -8.44 -15.58
CA THR A 120 11.99 -8.45 -16.57
C THR A 120 12.84 -9.69 -16.29
N ALA A 121 12.95 -10.58 -17.26
CA ALA A 121 13.70 -11.85 -17.19
C ALA A 121 15.22 -11.66 -17.10
N THR A 122 15.68 -10.55 -16.57
CA THR A 122 17.09 -10.24 -16.34
C THR A 122 17.35 -10.20 -14.83
N GLY A 123 17.79 -11.35 -14.34
CA GLY A 123 18.66 -11.59 -13.20
C GLY A 123 18.46 -10.75 -11.96
N GLY A 124 17.83 -11.31 -10.94
CA GLY A 124 17.82 -10.78 -9.59
C GLY A 124 16.39 -10.63 -9.06
N ALA A 125 15.84 -11.73 -8.57
CA ALA A 125 14.66 -11.69 -7.74
C ALA A 125 14.96 -10.83 -6.51
N SER A 126 14.50 -9.59 -6.49
CA SER A 126 14.42 -8.80 -5.26
C SER A 126 13.29 -9.42 -4.42
N ARG A 127 13.64 -10.36 -3.55
CA ARG A 127 12.74 -10.85 -2.52
C ARG A 127 12.69 -9.80 -1.43
N SER A 128 11.61 -9.05 -1.35
CA SER A 128 11.29 -8.29 -0.15
C SER A 128 10.75 -9.28 0.89
N ILE A 129 11.64 -9.85 1.70
CA ILE A 129 11.24 -10.66 2.85
C ILE A 129 10.94 -9.68 3.98
N LEU A 130 9.68 -9.55 4.35
CA LEU A 130 9.25 -8.95 5.61
C LEU A 130 9.32 -10.05 6.67
N GLU A 131 10.51 -10.27 7.25
CA GLU A 131 10.62 -11.03 8.50
C GLU A 131 10.23 -10.10 9.65
N ILE A 132 9.07 -10.34 10.22
CA ILE A 132 8.66 -9.75 11.50
C ILE A 132 9.09 -10.74 12.58
N ASN A 133 10.20 -10.44 13.26
CA ASN A 133 10.55 -11.06 14.53
C ASN A 133 9.86 -10.32 15.66
#